data_2a1da4c55bea7b754689857bb60f6df6
#
_entry.id   2a1da4c55bea7b754689857bb60f6df6
#
_cell.length_a   1.000
_cell.length_b   1.000
_cell.length_c   1.000
_cell.angle_alpha   90.00
_cell.angle_beta   90.00
_cell.angle_gamma   90.00
#
_symmetry.space_group_name_H-M   'P 1'
#
loop_
_entity.id
_entity.type
_entity.pdbx_description
1 polymer ?
#
loop_
_entity_poly.entity_id
_entity_poly.type
_entity_poly.pdbx_seq_one_letter_code
_entity_poly.pdbx_strand_id
1 'polypeptide(L)'
;MSFLKQALMKELKIERDFEVYTTYKTGFDEFDYRNGFINPETKQQFTGLREGSYTMVIGPSGSGKTTFVLQTVVNMAKPFKGRTIIMHYDLEGATSPARIMTTTGVTEDWLTEHYIKKDNGVYAENFYNDIVAHAKLKKDNREDLLYESDLIDNGKPVMKYVPSFIILDSLALLMPEKNLDEEGTGSNISAAQAAKANSSIFKKLIPILGKCNINLIVVNHVNKAIQTSMYQPNQKQVNYMKQDESVPGGNTAIYLANNLIKLNAKAAFKDDDKYKLKGFPIECTIIKSRGNRAGQSFELLYTQEYGFNTPMSKFNMAKNAGVVEGTTYLTIPGYDKKFRNSEFIELYKDNKEFKLAFDNACKPLLESYLSGVGSGDQVKFAITDDEINDIINKDLPEEEKKSKK
;
A
#
# COMPACT_ATOMS: atom_id res chain seq x y z
N MET A 1 -24.11 -4.47 25.19
CA MET A 1 -22.70 -4.91 25.36
C MET A 1 -22.64 -5.80 26.60
N SER A 2 -21.91 -6.94 26.53
CA SER A 2 -21.86 -7.85 27.68
C SER A 2 -21.14 -7.18 28.86
N PHE A 3 -21.58 -7.47 30.10
CA PHE A 3 -20.99 -6.93 31.34
C PHE A 3 -19.48 -7.20 31.42
N LEU A 4 -19.05 -8.43 31.05
CA LEU A 4 -17.65 -8.82 31.06
C LEU A 4 -16.81 -7.97 30.09
N LYS A 5 -17.33 -7.68 28.90
CA LYS A 5 -16.66 -6.84 27.92
C LYS A 5 -16.45 -5.42 28.44
N GLN A 6 -17.48 -4.81 29.05
CA GLN A 6 -17.36 -3.48 29.65
C GLN A 6 -16.34 -3.44 30.78
N ALA A 7 -16.37 -4.45 31.66
CA ALA A 7 -15.43 -4.55 32.78
C ALA A 7 -13.98 -4.69 32.28
N LEU A 8 -13.73 -5.55 31.28
CA LEU A 8 -12.40 -5.75 30.69
C LEU A 8 -11.91 -4.50 29.96
N MET A 9 -12.76 -3.82 29.21
CA MET A 9 -12.37 -2.58 28.54
C MET A 9 -11.94 -1.52 29.53
N LYS A 10 -12.67 -1.37 30.65
CA LYS A 10 -12.32 -0.44 31.72
C LYS A 10 -11.00 -0.80 32.38
N GLU A 11 -10.81 -2.08 32.74
CA GLU A 11 -9.58 -2.58 33.38
C GLU A 11 -8.36 -2.40 32.47
N LEU A 12 -8.50 -2.76 31.18
CA LEU A 12 -7.44 -2.68 30.18
C LEU A 12 -7.27 -1.27 29.59
N LYS A 13 -8.06 -0.28 30.03
CA LYS A 13 -8.08 1.09 29.50
C LYS A 13 -8.26 1.13 27.97
N ILE A 14 -9.15 0.29 27.46
CA ILE A 14 -9.50 0.24 26.05
C ILE A 14 -10.65 1.22 25.82
N GLU A 15 -10.39 2.28 25.06
CA GLU A 15 -11.38 3.33 24.78
C GLU A 15 -12.40 2.93 23.72
N ARG A 16 -12.08 2.00 22.84
CA ARG A 16 -12.92 1.56 21.71
C ARG A 16 -12.90 0.05 21.52
N ASP A 17 -14.04 -0.50 21.13
CA ASP A 17 -14.23 -1.93 20.85
C ASP A 17 -13.44 -2.41 19.66
N PHE A 18 -13.42 -1.61 18.60
CA PHE A 18 -12.74 -1.90 17.33
C PHE A 18 -11.88 -0.73 16.92
N GLU A 19 -10.72 -1.04 16.38
CA GLU A 19 -9.85 -0.05 15.79
C GLU A 19 -10.48 0.44 14.49
N VAL A 20 -10.93 1.70 14.48
CA VAL A 20 -11.46 2.37 13.30
C VAL A 20 -10.30 3.08 12.59
N TYR A 21 -10.07 2.77 11.33
CA TYR A 21 -9.00 3.38 10.55
C TYR A 21 -9.52 3.92 9.22
N THR A 22 -8.85 4.94 8.70
CA THR A 22 -9.08 5.49 7.37
C THR A 22 -8.10 4.93 6.36
N THR A 23 -8.33 5.19 5.08
CA THR A 23 -7.43 4.84 3.99
C THR A 23 -7.13 6.05 3.12
N TYR A 24 -5.98 6.04 2.48
CA TYR A 24 -5.53 7.10 1.59
C TYR A 24 -5.39 6.57 0.16
N LYS A 25 -6.04 7.24 -0.78
CA LYS A 25 -5.95 6.90 -2.21
C LYS A 25 -4.56 7.19 -2.75
N THR A 26 -3.97 6.20 -3.39
CA THR A 26 -2.63 6.31 -3.98
C THR A 26 -2.62 7.02 -5.33
N GLY A 27 -3.80 7.18 -5.93
CA GLY A 27 -3.96 7.72 -7.28
C GLY A 27 -3.86 6.66 -8.39
N PHE A 28 -3.68 5.41 -8.00
CA PHE A 28 -3.74 4.25 -8.90
C PHE A 28 -5.06 3.51 -8.66
N ASP A 29 -6.13 3.89 -9.37
CA ASP A 29 -7.48 3.40 -9.09
C ASP A 29 -7.55 1.87 -8.98
N GLU A 30 -6.96 1.14 -9.92
CA GLU A 30 -6.98 -0.32 -9.90
C GLU A 30 -6.27 -0.90 -8.66
N PHE A 31 -5.12 -0.32 -8.26
CA PHE A 31 -4.43 -0.70 -7.03
C PHE A 31 -5.29 -0.42 -5.80
N ASP A 32 -5.87 0.80 -5.73
CA ASP A 32 -6.64 1.24 -4.58
C ASP A 32 -7.82 0.32 -4.29
N TYR A 33 -8.54 -0.10 -5.32
CA TYR A 33 -9.67 -1.01 -5.18
C TYR A 33 -9.24 -2.48 -4.95
N ARG A 34 -8.19 -2.96 -5.61
CA ARG A 34 -7.63 -4.30 -5.37
C ARG A 34 -7.01 -4.47 -3.99
N ASN A 35 -6.58 -3.38 -3.36
CA ASN A 35 -6.09 -3.37 -1.98
C ASN A 35 -7.19 -3.01 -0.96
N GLY A 36 -8.36 -2.60 -1.43
CA GLY A 36 -9.46 -2.10 -0.62
C GLY A 36 -10.42 -3.19 -0.16
N PHE A 37 -11.33 -2.80 0.71
CA PHE A 37 -12.43 -3.64 1.18
C PHE A 37 -13.69 -2.81 1.44
N ILE A 38 -14.83 -3.49 1.55
CA ILE A 38 -16.09 -2.89 1.95
C ILE A 38 -16.48 -3.41 3.33
N ASN A 39 -16.89 -2.51 4.21
CA ASN A 39 -17.45 -2.91 5.49
C ASN A 39 -18.82 -3.59 5.23
N PRO A 40 -19.03 -4.84 5.63
CA PRO A 40 -20.25 -5.57 5.31
C PRO A 40 -21.50 -4.98 5.98
N GLU A 41 -21.35 -4.29 7.12
CA GLU A 41 -22.45 -3.68 7.86
C GLU A 41 -22.77 -2.27 7.34
N THR A 42 -21.77 -1.38 7.35
CA THR A 42 -21.98 0.03 6.99
C THR A 42 -21.96 0.30 5.49
N LYS A 43 -21.50 -0.68 4.67
CA LYS A 43 -21.29 -0.56 3.22
C LYS A 43 -20.26 0.50 2.85
N GLN A 44 -19.55 1.06 3.81
CA GLN A 44 -18.46 2.00 3.56
C GLN A 44 -17.30 1.30 2.84
N GLN A 45 -16.81 1.93 1.78
CA GLN A 45 -15.67 1.44 0.99
C GLN A 45 -14.38 2.06 1.53
N PHE A 46 -13.37 1.22 1.71
CA PHE A 46 -12.02 1.62 2.12
C PHE A 46 -11.07 1.25 0.98
N THR A 47 -10.56 2.25 0.27
CA THR A 47 -9.71 2.06 -0.91
C THR A 47 -8.35 2.70 -0.71
N GLY A 48 -7.28 2.05 -1.22
CA GLY A 48 -5.92 2.53 -1.10
C GLY A 48 -5.15 1.96 0.07
N LEU A 49 -4.27 2.74 0.69
CA LEU A 49 -3.42 2.32 1.79
C LEU A 49 -3.99 2.74 3.14
N ARG A 50 -3.96 1.82 4.11
CA ARG A 50 -4.40 2.09 5.47
C ARG A 50 -3.53 3.14 6.13
N GLU A 51 -4.14 4.04 6.95
CA GLU A 51 -3.44 4.99 7.80
C GLU A 51 -2.42 4.32 8.72
N GLY A 52 -1.31 5.00 9.00
CA GLY A 52 -0.28 4.54 9.93
C GLY A 52 0.28 3.17 9.60
N SER A 53 0.30 2.79 8.33
CA SER A 53 0.71 1.47 7.86
C SER A 53 2.12 1.44 7.31
N TYR A 54 2.67 0.24 7.24
CA TYR A 54 3.94 -0.05 6.62
C TYR A 54 3.71 -0.80 5.29
N THR A 55 4.16 -0.20 4.19
CA THR A 55 4.11 -0.78 2.84
C THR A 55 5.52 -0.97 2.30
N MET A 56 5.81 -2.13 1.72
CA MET A 56 7.07 -2.40 1.02
C MET A 56 6.81 -2.57 -0.47
N VAL A 57 7.61 -1.87 -1.29
CA VAL A 57 7.59 -1.96 -2.75
C VAL A 57 8.89 -2.58 -3.22
N ILE A 58 8.80 -3.73 -3.90
CA ILE A 58 9.95 -4.51 -4.35
C ILE A 58 9.96 -4.68 -5.87
N GLY A 59 11.12 -4.97 -6.42
CA GLY A 59 11.26 -5.27 -7.85
C GLY A 59 12.69 -5.14 -8.34
N PRO A 60 12.99 -5.57 -9.57
CA PRO A 60 14.29 -5.38 -10.20
C PRO A 60 14.66 -3.90 -10.35
N SER A 61 15.93 -3.61 -10.61
CA SER A 61 16.34 -2.26 -11.01
C SER A 61 15.59 -1.82 -12.26
N GLY A 62 15.26 -0.53 -12.37
CA GLY A 62 14.52 0.02 -13.51
C GLY A 62 13.03 -0.35 -13.58
N SER A 63 12.44 -1.02 -12.58
CA SER A 63 11.02 -1.38 -12.58
C SER A 63 10.08 -0.25 -12.10
N GLY A 64 10.57 0.99 -11.94
CA GLY A 64 9.75 2.14 -11.60
C GLY A 64 9.38 2.29 -10.11
N LYS A 65 10.04 1.55 -9.19
CA LYS A 65 9.72 1.54 -7.75
C LYS A 65 9.70 2.93 -7.12
N THR A 66 10.79 3.66 -7.23
CA THR A 66 10.93 5.03 -6.68
C THR A 66 9.84 5.96 -7.23
N THR A 67 9.60 5.92 -8.55
CA THR A 67 8.54 6.74 -9.16
C THR A 67 7.15 6.34 -8.67
N PHE A 68 6.86 5.05 -8.54
CA PHE A 68 5.59 4.55 -7.99
C PHE A 68 5.37 5.07 -6.56
N VAL A 69 6.39 4.97 -5.73
CA VAL A 69 6.33 5.43 -4.32
C VAL A 69 6.16 6.94 -4.24
N LEU A 70 6.91 7.71 -5.02
CA LEU A 70 6.79 9.18 -5.04
C LEU A 70 5.39 9.62 -5.50
N GLN A 71 4.87 9.07 -6.60
CA GLN A 71 3.51 9.39 -7.06
C GLN A 71 2.46 8.98 -6.04
N THR A 72 2.58 7.78 -5.43
CA THR A 72 1.71 7.32 -4.35
C THR A 72 1.68 8.30 -3.19
N VAL A 73 2.84 8.62 -2.64
CA VAL A 73 2.96 9.46 -1.43
C VAL A 73 2.47 10.88 -1.69
N VAL A 74 2.84 11.47 -2.82
CA VAL A 74 2.38 12.81 -3.21
C VAL A 74 0.85 12.84 -3.38
N ASN A 75 0.26 11.83 -4.01
CA ASN A 75 -1.20 11.76 -4.16
C ASN A 75 -1.92 11.62 -2.82
N MET A 76 -1.37 10.83 -1.89
CA MET A 76 -1.91 10.71 -0.53
C MET A 76 -1.74 11.99 0.29
N ALA A 77 -0.69 12.77 0.04
CA ALA A 77 -0.39 14.01 0.74
C ALA A 77 -1.23 15.21 0.25
N LYS A 78 -1.53 15.30 -1.04
CA LYS A 78 -2.24 16.43 -1.66
C LYS A 78 -3.53 16.90 -0.94
N PRO A 79 -4.38 16.02 -0.37
CA PRO A 79 -5.57 16.46 0.36
C PRO A 79 -5.28 17.26 1.64
N PHE A 80 -4.07 17.14 2.20
CA PHE A 80 -3.68 17.70 3.51
C PHE A 80 -2.78 18.92 3.38
N LYS A 81 -3.15 19.87 2.51
CA LYS A 81 -2.40 21.10 2.20
C LYS A 81 -1.87 21.80 3.46
N GLY A 82 -0.58 22.14 3.46
CA GLY A 82 0.07 22.89 4.53
C GLY A 82 0.20 22.16 5.89
N ARG A 83 -0.27 20.89 5.99
CA ARG A 83 -0.35 20.19 7.28
C ARG A 83 0.34 18.82 7.27
N THR A 84 0.77 18.33 6.12
CA THR A 84 1.45 17.04 5.94
C THR A 84 2.91 17.23 5.62
N ILE A 85 3.73 16.22 5.90
CA ILE A 85 5.16 16.19 5.57
C ILE A 85 5.53 14.86 4.93
N ILE A 86 6.41 14.91 3.94
CA ILE A 86 7.06 13.77 3.31
C ILE A 86 8.54 13.81 3.68
N MET A 87 9.02 12.81 4.39
CA MET A 87 10.43 12.62 4.70
C MET A 87 10.98 11.50 3.81
N HIS A 88 11.92 11.81 2.93
CA HIS A 88 12.50 10.85 2.00
C HIS A 88 13.96 10.58 2.33
N TYR A 89 14.25 9.39 2.79
CA TYR A 89 15.60 8.85 3.00
C TYR A 89 16.05 8.21 1.68
N ASP A 90 16.76 9.01 0.86
CA ASP A 90 17.21 8.62 -0.49
C ASP A 90 18.66 8.12 -0.41
N LEU A 91 18.81 6.84 0.00
CA LEU A 91 20.12 6.19 0.14
C LEU A 91 20.78 5.85 -1.20
N GLU A 92 20.00 5.80 -2.27
CA GLU A 92 20.51 5.57 -3.63
C GLU A 92 20.98 6.88 -4.29
N GLY A 93 20.59 8.05 -3.74
CA GLY A 93 20.94 9.36 -4.29
C GLY A 93 20.35 9.63 -5.67
N ALA A 94 19.32 8.90 -6.06
CA ALA A 94 18.81 8.88 -7.42
C ALA A 94 17.70 9.91 -7.70
N THR A 95 17.18 10.58 -6.65
CA THR A 95 15.99 11.43 -6.78
C THR A 95 16.36 12.91 -6.75
N SER A 96 15.96 13.65 -7.80
CA SER A 96 16.08 15.11 -7.87
C SER A 96 14.71 15.79 -7.73
N PRO A 97 14.65 17.05 -7.23
CA PRO A 97 13.41 17.83 -7.20
C PRO A 97 12.72 17.94 -8.56
N ALA A 98 13.49 18.19 -9.63
CA ALA A 98 12.97 18.25 -10.99
C ALA A 98 12.27 16.93 -11.39
N ARG A 99 12.85 15.77 -11.03
CA ARG A 99 12.24 14.46 -11.29
C ARG A 99 10.94 14.28 -10.53
N ILE A 100 10.88 14.70 -9.27
CA ILE A 100 9.65 14.64 -8.47
C ILE A 100 8.56 15.49 -9.12
N MET A 101 8.86 16.76 -9.43
CA MET A 101 7.91 17.68 -10.08
C MET A 101 7.36 17.10 -11.39
N THR A 102 8.25 16.61 -12.25
CA THR A 102 7.85 16.06 -13.57
C THR A 102 6.95 14.83 -13.44
N THR A 103 7.23 13.94 -12.49
CA THR A 103 6.48 12.68 -12.34
C THR A 103 5.20 12.83 -11.51
N THR A 104 5.13 13.79 -10.60
CA THR A 104 3.99 13.97 -9.68
C THR A 104 3.11 15.17 -10.00
N GLY A 105 3.62 16.08 -10.85
CA GLY A 105 2.91 17.30 -11.24
C GLY A 105 2.76 18.34 -10.13
N VAL A 106 3.60 18.29 -9.08
CA VAL A 106 3.65 19.32 -8.03
C VAL A 106 4.60 20.44 -8.42
N THR A 107 4.43 21.61 -7.81
CA THR A 107 5.29 22.78 -7.99
C THR A 107 6.49 22.76 -7.05
N GLU A 108 7.47 23.61 -7.28
CA GLU A 108 8.62 23.80 -6.39
C GLU A 108 8.17 24.32 -5.02
N ASP A 109 7.22 25.25 -4.98
CA ASP A 109 6.64 25.78 -3.73
C ASP A 109 6.02 24.64 -2.90
N TRP A 110 5.28 23.75 -3.56
CA TRP A 110 4.70 22.59 -2.88
C TRP A 110 5.77 21.65 -2.29
N LEU A 111 6.86 21.41 -3.02
CA LEU A 111 7.97 20.60 -2.52
C LEU A 111 8.66 21.29 -1.33
N THR A 112 8.89 22.59 -1.41
CA THR A 112 9.49 23.38 -0.33
C THR A 112 8.67 23.30 0.96
N GLU A 113 7.35 23.29 0.83
CA GLU A 113 6.44 23.22 1.99
C GLU A 113 6.31 21.82 2.58
N HIS A 114 6.35 20.76 1.75
CA HIS A 114 5.92 19.42 2.16
C HIS A 114 6.98 18.34 2.12
N TYR A 115 8.15 18.61 1.56
CA TYR A 115 9.11 17.55 1.27
C TYR A 115 10.49 17.82 1.88
N ILE A 116 10.98 16.85 2.62
CA ILE A 116 12.34 16.84 3.20
C ILE A 116 13.10 15.64 2.64
N LYS A 117 14.23 15.90 1.99
CA LYS A 117 15.17 14.87 1.56
C LYS A 117 16.29 14.73 2.56
N LYS A 118 16.63 13.49 2.89
CA LYS A 118 17.81 13.14 3.69
C LYS A 118 18.59 12.05 2.95
N ASP A 119 19.77 12.40 2.45
CA ASP A 119 20.61 11.53 1.62
C ASP A 119 21.99 11.28 2.21
N ASN A 120 22.39 12.01 3.26
CA ASN A 120 23.69 11.90 3.91
C ASN A 120 23.55 11.45 5.37
N GLY A 121 24.50 10.62 5.81
CA GLY A 121 24.59 10.19 7.21
C GLY A 121 23.36 9.41 7.69
N VAL A 122 22.75 8.60 6.84
CA VAL A 122 21.56 7.81 7.18
C VAL A 122 21.99 6.41 7.59
N TYR A 123 21.87 6.15 8.89
CA TYR A 123 22.08 4.84 9.50
C TYR A 123 20.78 4.30 10.08
N ALA A 124 20.76 3.02 10.38
CA ALA A 124 19.59 2.36 10.93
C ALA A 124 19.14 3.00 12.26
N GLU A 125 20.09 3.40 13.10
CA GLU A 125 19.83 4.02 14.40
C GLU A 125 19.24 5.43 14.26
N ASN A 126 19.81 6.29 13.41
CA ASN A 126 19.27 7.63 13.23
C ASN A 126 17.96 7.64 12.44
N PHE A 127 17.78 6.75 11.48
CA PHE A 127 16.47 6.54 10.83
C PHE A 127 15.37 6.24 11.86
N TYR A 128 15.65 5.34 12.82
CA TYR A 128 14.72 5.04 13.90
C TYR A 128 14.47 6.26 14.80
N ASN A 129 15.54 6.93 15.22
CA ASN A 129 15.47 8.09 16.12
C ASN A 129 14.71 9.27 15.51
N ASP A 130 14.87 9.52 14.22
CA ASP A 130 14.15 10.56 13.47
C ASP A 130 12.65 10.29 13.47
N ILE A 131 12.23 9.04 13.25
CA ILE A 131 10.80 8.65 13.28
C ILE A 131 10.23 8.79 14.69
N VAL A 132 10.98 8.42 15.72
CA VAL A 132 10.57 8.60 17.12
C VAL A 132 10.44 10.08 17.47
N ALA A 133 11.39 10.90 17.06
CA ALA A 133 11.36 12.35 17.26
C ALA A 133 10.15 12.98 16.54
N HIS A 134 9.89 12.58 15.29
CA HIS A 134 8.71 13.02 14.54
C HIS A 134 7.41 12.61 15.23
N ALA A 135 7.31 11.38 15.72
CA ALA A 135 6.14 10.91 16.46
C ALA A 135 5.92 11.69 17.78
N LYS A 136 7.02 12.05 18.46
CA LYS A 136 6.98 12.90 19.66
C LYS A 136 6.46 14.29 19.31
N LEU A 137 7.01 14.91 18.29
CA LEU A 137 6.59 16.23 17.80
C LEU A 137 5.08 16.25 17.48
N LYS A 138 4.57 15.20 16.82
CA LYS A 138 3.11 15.08 16.55
C LYS A 138 2.28 14.99 17.80
N LYS A 139 2.75 14.31 18.84
CA LYS A 139 2.03 14.21 20.13
C LYS A 139 2.06 15.52 20.91
N ASP A 140 3.21 16.20 20.90
CA ASP A 140 3.40 17.47 21.61
C ASP A 140 2.57 18.60 20.99
N ASN A 141 2.30 18.54 19.67
CA ASN A 141 1.47 19.48 18.91
C ASN A 141 0.13 18.86 18.47
N ARG A 142 -0.47 18.06 19.33
CA ARG A 142 -1.67 17.28 19.00
C ARG A 142 -2.82 18.15 18.49
N GLU A 143 -3.11 19.25 19.14
CA GLU A 143 -4.26 20.10 18.83
C GLU A 143 -4.21 20.66 17.42
N ASP A 144 -3.03 21.07 16.95
CA ASP A 144 -2.81 21.62 15.63
C ASP A 144 -2.79 20.56 14.52
N LEU A 145 -2.49 19.32 14.89
CA LEU A 145 -2.27 18.21 13.95
C LEU A 145 -3.42 17.19 13.90
N LEU A 146 -4.55 17.47 14.56
CA LEU A 146 -5.76 16.66 14.40
C LEU A 146 -6.63 17.19 13.26
N TYR A 147 -7.34 16.27 12.58
CA TYR A 147 -8.39 16.58 11.62
C TYR A 147 -9.59 15.65 11.81
N GLU A 148 -10.75 16.12 11.37
CA GLU A 148 -11.96 15.31 11.30
C GLU A 148 -11.87 14.35 10.11
N SER A 149 -11.84 13.05 10.40
CA SER A 149 -11.83 12.03 9.35
C SER A 149 -13.25 11.73 8.85
N ASP A 150 -13.35 11.02 7.73
CA ASP A 150 -14.63 10.55 7.18
C ASP A 150 -15.28 9.42 8.01
N LEU A 151 -14.62 9.01 9.09
CA LEU A 151 -15.12 7.97 9.97
C LEU A 151 -16.06 8.57 11.01
N ILE A 152 -17.23 7.97 11.18
CA ILE A 152 -18.21 8.38 12.17
C ILE A 152 -18.25 7.35 13.30
N ASP A 153 -18.11 7.82 14.53
CA ASP A 153 -18.25 7.02 15.73
C ASP A 153 -19.24 7.72 16.68
N ASN A 154 -20.30 7.01 17.06
CA ASN A 154 -21.40 7.56 17.88
C ASN A 154 -21.97 8.88 17.34
N GLY A 155 -22.10 9.01 16.02
CA GLY A 155 -22.64 10.18 15.34
C GLY A 155 -21.70 11.39 15.24
N LYS A 156 -20.42 11.23 15.61
CA LYS A 156 -19.41 12.29 15.52
C LYS A 156 -18.23 11.86 14.66
N PRO A 157 -17.60 12.79 13.92
CA PRO A 157 -16.36 12.50 13.20
C PRO A 157 -15.26 12.03 14.16
N VAL A 158 -14.51 11.03 13.74
CA VAL A 158 -13.34 10.53 14.47
C VAL A 158 -12.16 11.44 14.19
N MET A 159 -11.61 12.02 15.25
CA MET A 159 -10.41 12.85 15.16
C MET A 159 -9.18 11.97 14.92
N LYS A 160 -8.41 12.27 13.89
CA LYS A 160 -7.18 11.57 13.51
C LYS A 160 -6.02 12.54 13.39
N TYR A 161 -4.80 12.06 13.61
CA TYR A 161 -3.62 12.86 13.23
C TYR A 161 -3.57 13.03 11.71
N VAL A 162 -3.25 14.23 11.24
CA VAL A 162 -2.89 14.46 9.84
C VAL A 162 -1.79 13.48 9.44
N PRO A 163 -1.88 12.79 8.29
CA PRO A 163 -0.87 11.80 7.90
C PRO A 163 0.49 12.45 7.68
N SER A 164 1.54 11.71 8.00
CA SER A 164 2.90 11.97 7.55
C SER A 164 3.41 10.78 6.77
N PHE A 165 4.30 11.01 5.82
CA PHE A 165 4.80 9.97 4.93
C PHE A 165 6.31 9.89 5.04
N ILE A 166 6.81 8.67 5.23
CA ILE A 166 8.25 8.39 5.29
C ILE A 166 8.59 7.42 4.18
N ILE A 167 9.53 7.80 3.33
CA ILE A 167 10.05 6.96 2.27
C ILE A 167 11.46 6.54 2.65
N LEU A 168 11.76 5.25 2.58
CA LEU A 168 13.12 4.69 2.68
C LEU A 168 13.48 4.04 1.34
N ASP A 169 14.41 4.63 0.62
CA ASP A 169 14.85 4.16 -0.70
C ASP A 169 16.38 4.01 -0.73
N SER A 170 16.94 2.82 -0.50
CA SER A 170 16.28 1.53 -0.30
C SER A 170 16.74 0.86 1.00
N LEU A 171 15.91 -0.08 1.50
CA LEU A 171 16.24 -0.88 2.70
C LEU A 171 17.54 -1.67 2.54
N ALA A 172 17.87 -2.10 1.33
CA ALA A 172 19.11 -2.84 1.04
C ALA A 172 20.37 -2.08 1.45
N LEU A 173 20.32 -0.73 1.46
CA LEU A 173 21.44 0.16 1.79
C LEU A 173 21.40 0.66 3.25
N LEU A 174 20.34 0.35 4.01
CA LEU A 174 20.25 0.78 5.40
C LEU A 174 21.10 -0.12 6.30
N MET A 175 22.19 0.40 6.81
CA MET A 175 23.15 -0.29 7.65
C MET A 175 23.23 0.33 9.05
N PRO A 176 23.61 -0.44 10.09
CA PRO A 176 23.98 0.11 11.39
C PRO A 176 25.21 1.01 11.30
N GLU A 177 25.27 2.06 12.11
CA GLU A 177 26.40 3.01 12.15
C GLU A 177 27.76 2.32 12.35
N LYS A 178 27.84 1.39 13.28
CA LYS A 178 29.06 0.64 13.58
C LYS A 178 29.61 -0.19 12.42
N ASN A 179 28.80 -0.52 11.41
CA ASN A 179 29.29 -1.30 10.26
C ASN A 179 30.00 -0.43 9.21
N LEU A 180 30.03 0.89 9.38
CA LEU A 180 30.69 1.82 8.48
C LEU A 180 32.15 2.04 8.85
N ASP A 181 32.48 1.85 10.14
CA ASP A 181 33.86 2.02 10.66
C ASP A 181 34.72 0.75 10.51
N GLU A 182 34.11 -0.38 10.16
CA GLU A 182 34.82 -1.65 9.95
C GLU A 182 35.50 -1.66 8.56
N GLU A 183 36.81 -1.54 8.53
CA GLU A 183 37.69 -1.81 7.38
C GLU A 183 37.60 -3.31 7.03
N GLY A 184 36.66 -3.67 6.20
CA GLY A 184 36.44 -5.09 5.82
C GLY A 184 35.17 -5.32 5.05
N THR A 185 35.14 -4.81 3.82
CA THR A 185 34.03 -5.04 2.90
C THR A 185 33.92 -6.51 2.54
N GLY A 186 32.80 -7.14 2.86
CA GLY A 186 32.38 -8.40 2.22
C GLY A 186 32.15 -9.60 3.11
N SER A 187 32.03 -9.44 4.43
CA SER A 187 31.66 -10.57 5.26
C SER A 187 30.14 -10.78 5.30
N ASN A 188 29.71 -12.04 5.21
CA ASN A 188 28.34 -12.47 5.50
C ASN A 188 27.85 -12.01 6.89
N ILE A 189 28.78 -11.65 7.76
CA ILE A 189 28.56 -11.13 9.12
C ILE A 189 27.91 -9.74 9.05
N SER A 190 28.36 -8.85 8.17
CA SER A 190 27.78 -7.49 8.05
C SER A 190 26.33 -7.52 7.54
N ALA A 191 26.01 -8.39 6.58
CA ALA A 191 24.66 -8.57 6.08
C ALA A 191 23.71 -9.14 7.15
N ALA A 192 24.18 -10.11 7.96
CA ALA A 192 23.42 -10.67 9.06
C ALA A 192 23.19 -9.66 10.20
N GLN A 193 24.17 -8.82 10.49
CA GLN A 193 24.06 -7.74 11.48
C GLN A 193 23.05 -6.67 11.01
N ALA A 194 23.11 -6.24 9.74
CA ALA A 194 22.16 -5.31 9.17
C ALA A 194 20.72 -5.88 9.22
N ALA A 195 20.53 -7.16 8.86
CA ALA A 195 19.23 -7.81 8.94
C ALA A 195 18.69 -7.89 10.38
N LYS A 196 19.56 -8.13 11.38
CA LYS A 196 19.21 -8.13 12.81
C LYS A 196 18.83 -6.74 13.30
N ALA A 197 19.59 -5.71 12.95
CA ALA A 197 19.30 -4.32 13.30
C ALA A 197 17.96 -3.86 12.68
N ASN A 198 17.78 -4.07 11.39
CA ASN A 198 16.53 -3.77 10.69
C ASN A 198 15.34 -4.50 11.33
N SER A 199 15.49 -5.80 11.65
CA SER A 199 14.45 -6.56 12.35
C SER A 199 14.03 -5.92 13.68
N SER A 200 14.99 -5.47 14.48
CA SER A 200 14.73 -4.80 15.76
C SER A 200 14.01 -3.46 15.55
N ILE A 201 14.48 -2.66 14.60
CA ILE A 201 13.91 -1.34 14.29
C ILE A 201 12.45 -1.47 13.81
N PHE A 202 12.18 -2.30 12.83
CA PHE A 202 10.82 -2.46 12.31
C PHE A 202 9.83 -2.93 13.37
N LYS A 203 10.23 -3.86 14.27
CA LYS A 203 9.38 -4.29 15.39
C LYS A 203 9.00 -3.14 16.32
N LYS A 204 9.92 -2.20 16.56
CA LYS A 204 9.68 -1.03 17.42
C LYS A 204 8.88 0.07 16.72
N LEU A 205 9.05 0.22 15.40
CA LEU A 205 8.37 1.27 14.62
C LEU A 205 6.87 1.02 14.44
N ILE A 206 6.46 -0.22 14.17
CA ILE A 206 5.06 -0.54 13.84
C ILE A 206 4.03 0.06 14.83
N PRO A 207 4.19 -0.07 16.16
CA PRO A 207 3.24 0.54 17.10
C PRO A 207 3.23 2.08 17.05
N ILE A 208 4.36 2.70 16.69
CA ILE A 208 4.52 4.15 16.60
C ILE A 208 3.79 4.67 15.36
N LEU A 209 3.96 3.98 14.23
CA LEU A 209 3.36 4.35 12.95
C LEU A 209 1.83 4.48 13.08
N GLY A 210 1.16 3.46 13.61
CA GLY A 210 -0.30 3.44 13.78
C GLY A 210 -0.80 4.54 14.72
N LYS A 211 -0.13 4.72 15.88
CA LYS A 211 -0.56 5.68 16.89
C LYS A 211 -0.46 7.15 16.45
N CYS A 212 0.50 7.45 15.57
CA CYS A 212 0.78 8.83 15.14
C CYS A 212 0.38 9.09 13.67
N ASN A 213 -0.29 8.16 13.02
CA ASN A 213 -0.61 8.24 11.59
C ASN A 213 0.61 8.61 10.73
N ILE A 214 1.67 7.83 10.90
CA ILE A 214 2.89 7.90 10.11
C ILE A 214 2.88 6.72 9.14
N ASN A 215 2.89 7.01 7.84
CA ASN A 215 2.86 5.99 6.80
C ASN A 215 4.29 5.74 6.33
N LEU A 216 4.80 4.54 6.55
CA LEU A 216 6.14 4.15 6.15
C LEU A 216 6.07 3.37 4.83
N ILE A 217 6.76 3.87 3.80
CA ILE A 217 6.87 3.20 2.51
C ILE A 217 8.34 2.91 2.23
N VAL A 218 8.64 1.63 2.06
CA VAL A 218 10.02 1.15 1.90
C VAL A 218 10.19 0.58 0.50
N VAL A 219 11.18 1.07 -0.19
CA VAL A 219 11.64 0.52 -1.47
C VAL A 219 12.70 -0.55 -1.18
N ASN A 220 12.65 -1.65 -1.93
CA ASN A 220 13.69 -2.66 -1.86
C ASN A 220 13.87 -3.39 -3.19
N HIS A 221 14.99 -4.10 -3.32
CA HIS A 221 15.30 -4.86 -4.52
C HIS A 221 14.80 -6.30 -4.43
N VAL A 222 14.65 -6.93 -5.58
CA VAL A 222 14.48 -8.38 -5.72
C VAL A 222 15.72 -8.93 -6.39
N ASN A 223 16.42 -9.79 -5.68
CA ASN A 223 17.61 -10.48 -6.17
C ASN A 223 17.26 -11.92 -6.58
N LYS A 224 18.03 -12.47 -7.52
CA LYS A 224 17.95 -13.90 -7.78
C LYS A 224 18.63 -14.66 -6.64
N ALA A 225 17.92 -15.58 -6.01
CA ALA A 225 18.48 -16.46 -5.01
C ALA A 225 19.43 -17.45 -5.66
N ILE A 226 20.66 -17.50 -5.18
CA ILE A 226 21.64 -18.48 -5.66
C ILE A 226 21.21 -19.86 -5.14
N GLN A 227 21.06 -20.81 -6.03
CA GLN A 227 20.78 -22.20 -5.65
C GLN A 227 22.06 -22.83 -5.11
N THR A 228 22.11 -23.03 -3.80
CA THR A 228 23.29 -23.56 -3.10
C THR A 228 23.35 -25.08 -3.06
N SER A 229 22.27 -25.76 -3.41
CA SER A 229 22.19 -27.22 -3.43
C SER A 229 21.39 -27.72 -4.65
N MET A 230 21.90 -28.72 -5.33
CA MET A 230 21.17 -29.40 -6.41
C MET A 230 20.02 -30.28 -5.89
N TYR A 231 20.03 -30.62 -4.60
CA TYR A 231 19.08 -31.58 -4.00
C TYR A 231 17.98 -30.91 -3.16
N GLN A 232 18.16 -29.65 -2.80
CA GLN A 232 17.14 -28.91 -2.05
C GLN A 232 16.79 -27.62 -2.78
N PRO A 233 15.58 -27.52 -3.36
CA PRO A 233 15.14 -26.30 -3.98
C PRO A 233 15.01 -25.19 -2.91
N ASN A 234 15.36 -23.96 -3.27
CA ASN A 234 15.19 -22.81 -2.40
C ASN A 234 13.73 -22.70 -1.95
N GLN A 235 13.51 -22.44 -0.67
CA GLN A 235 12.18 -22.17 -0.17
C GLN A 235 11.74 -20.76 -0.58
N LYS A 236 10.49 -20.61 -0.96
CA LYS A 236 9.90 -19.28 -1.23
C LYS A 236 9.94 -18.44 0.04
N GLN A 237 10.46 -17.22 -0.07
CA GLN A 237 10.50 -16.29 1.06
C GLN A 237 9.09 -15.85 1.49
N VAL A 238 8.20 -15.65 0.52
CA VAL A 238 6.77 -15.34 0.72
C VAL A 238 5.97 -16.01 -0.40
N ASN A 239 4.71 -16.37 -0.12
CA ASN A 239 3.79 -16.82 -1.15
C ASN A 239 3.69 -15.78 -2.28
N TYR A 240 3.41 -16.21 -3.51
CA TYR A 240 3.32 -15.39 -4.72
C TYR A 240 4.65 -14.77 -5.21
N MET A 241 5.78 -15.01 -4.52
CA MET A 241 7.11 -14.78 -5.09
C MET A 241 7.59 -16.04 -5.83
N LYS A 242 8.50 -15.86 -6.78
CA LYS A 242 9.17 -16.99 -7.42
C LYS A 242 10.14 -17.65 -6.45
N GLN A 243 10.44 -18.92 -6.69
CA GLN A 243 11.31 -19.71 -5.81
C GLN A 243 12.78 -19.25 -5.86
N ASP A 244 13.18 -18.67 -6.99
CA ASP A 244 14.52 -18.11 -7.25
C ASP A 244 14.64 -16.62 -6.89
N GLU A 245 13.65 -16.06 -6.20
CA GLU A 245 13.65 -14.64 -5.80
C GLU A 245 13.86 -14.50 -4.30
N SER A 246 14.68 -13.51 -3.93
CA SER A 246 14.90 -13.10 -2.54
C SER A 246 14.89 -11.58 -2.41
N VAL A 247 14.47 -11.10 -1.25
CA VAL A 247 14.44 -9.68 -0.88
C VAL A 247 15.46 -9.47 0.24
N PRO A 248 16.46 -8.60 0.06
CA PRO A 248 17.45 -8.31 1.09
C PRO A 248 16.86 -7.56 2.28
N GLY A 249 17.62 -7.46 3.38
CA GLY A 249 17.21 -6.71 4.57
C GLY A 249 16.47 -7.52 5.64
N GLY A 250 16.32 -8.85 5.45
CA GLY A 250 15.79 -9.79 6.44
C GLY A 250 14.27 -10.01 6.34
N ASN A 251 13.86 -11.22 6.74
CA ASN A 251 12.46 -11.66 6.62
C ASN A 251 11.49 -10.87 7.50
N THR A 252 11.95 -10.33 8.63
CA THR A 252 11.10 -9.59 9.56
C THR A 252 10.49 -8.35 8.92
N ALA A 253 11.28 -7.58 8.14
CA ALA A 253 10.78 -6.40 7.44
C ALA A 253 9.63 -6.78 6.48
N ILE A 254 9.76 -7.90 5.77
CA ILE A 254 8.73 -8.41 4.86
C ILE A 254 7.49 -8.86 5.64
N TYR A 255 7.66 -9.62 6.73
CA TYR A 255 6.53 -10.15 7.50
C TYR A 255 5.74 -9.08 8.23
N LEU A 256 6.37 -7.99 8.63
CA LEU A 256 5.71 -6.87 9.30
C LEU A 256 4.97 -5.96 8.35
N ALA A 257 5.29 -5.95 7.05
CA ALA A 257 4.60 -5.12 6.08
C ALA A 257 3.08 -5.42 6.04
N ASN A 258 2.28 -4.37 6.02
CA ASN A 258 0.84 -4.45 5.78
C ASN A 258 0.57 -4.82 4.32
N ASN A 259 1.35 -4.20 3.42
CA ASN A 259 1.31 -4.47 1.99
C ASN A 259 2.72 -4.75 1.48
N LEU A 260 2.86 -5.77 0.64
CA LEU A 260 4.05 -6.08 -0.13
C LEU A 260 3.68 -6.07 -1.61
N ILE A 261 4.24 -5.12 -2.35
CA ILE A 261 3.91 -4.85 -3.75
C ILE A 261 5.14 -5.14 -4.59
N LYS A 262 5.01 -5.94 -5.62
CA LYS A 262 6.08 -6.23 -6.57
C LYS A 262 5.82 -5.57 -7.90
N LEU A 263 6.81 -4.87 -8.43
CA LEU A 263 6.79 -4.24 -9.74
C LEU A 263 7.76 -4.94 -10.68
N ASN A 264 7.27 -5.34 -11.86
CA ASN A 264 8.06 -5.93 -12.94
C ASN A 264 7.82 -5.16 -14.23
N ALA A 265 8.88 -4.60 -14.80
CA ALA A 265 8.82 -4.01 -16.12
C ALA A 265 8.63 -5.10 -17.19
N LYS A 266 7.70 -4.90 -18.12
CA LYS A 266 7.51 -5.73 -19.31
C LYS A 266 8.26 -5.13 -20.52
N ALA A 267 8.15 -5.75 -21.67
CA ALA A 267 8.75 -5.24 -22.89
C ALA A 267 8.23 -3.83 -23.23
N ALA A 268 9.11 -2.97 -23.71
CA ALA A 268 8.73 -1.62 -24.13
C ALA A 268 7.69 -1.65 -25.26
N PHE A 269 6.86 -0.61 -25.30
CA PHE A 269 5.96 -0.41 -26.41
C PHE A 269 6.76 -0.24 -27.71
N LYS A 270 6.28 -0.84 -28.77
CA LYS A 270 6.81 -0.61 -30.12
C LYS A 270 6.38 0.77 -30.61
N ASP A 271 7.16 1.36 -31.52
CA ASP A 271 6.85 2.71 -32.06
C ASP A 271 5.45 2.81 -32.71
N ASP A 272 4.92 1.70 -33.23
CA ASP A 272 3.57 1.60 -33.80
C ASP A 272 2.47 1.28 -32.77
N ASP A 273 2.79 1.35 -31.49
CA ASP A 273 1.84 0.96 -30.47
C ASP A 273 0.63 1.90 -30.42
N LYS A 274 -0.53 1.28 -30.26
CA LYS A 274 -1.87 1.92 -30.26
C LYS A 274 -2.02 3.10 -29.30
N TYR A 275 -1.13 3.24 -28.33
CA TYR A 275 -1.20 4.31 -27.31
C TYR A 275 -0.30 5.51 -27.62
N LYS A 276 0.59 5.43 -28.61
CA LYS A 276 1.61 6.46 -28.92
C LYS A 276 2.43 6.90 -27.69
N LEU A 277 2.62 6.01 -26.74
CA LEU A 277 3.38 6.25 -25.51
C LEU A 277 4.80 5.67 -25.66
N LYS A 278 5.80 6.48 -25.35
CA LYS A 278 7.18 6.01 -25.20
C LYS A 278 7.37 5.48 -23.79
N GLY A 279 7.28 4.17 -23.62
CA GLY A 279 7.38 3.55 -22.30
C GLY A 279 7.14 2.05 -22.33
N PHE A 280 6.68 1.51 -21.23
CA PHE A 280 6.40 0.08 -21.09
C PHE A 280 5.34 -0.17 -20.02
N PRO A 281 4.60 -1.27 -20.12
CA PRO A 281 3.73 -1.70 -19.02
C PRO A 281 4.57 -2.24 -17.88
N ILE A 282 4.15 -1.91 -16.66
CA ILE A 282 4.69 -2.47 -15.42
C ILE A 282 3.61 -3.35 -14.81
N GLU A 283 3.95 -4.63 -14.66
CA GLU A 283 3.12 -5.55 -13.89
C GLU A 283 3.28 -5.25 -12.41
N CYS A 284 2.17 -4.89 -11.79
CA CYS A 284 2.04 -4.69 -10.35
C CYS A 284 1.40 -5.93 -9.73
N THR A 285 2.08 -6.59 -8.81
CA THR A 285 1.55 -7.77 -8.09
C THR A 285 1.46 -7.46 -6.61
N ILE A 286 0.28 -7.60 -6.02
CA ILE A 286 0.05 -7.51 -4.59
C ILE A 286 0.44 -8.85 -3.95
N ILE A 287 1.70 -8.98 -3.56
CA ILE A 287 2.26 -10.21 -2.95
C ILE A 287 1.63 -10.48 -1.59
N LYS A 288 1.36 -9.40 -0.83
CA LYS A 288 0.74 -9.46 0.49
C LYS A 288 -0.15 -8.24 0.68
N SER A 289 -1.33 -8.45 1.20
CA SER A 289 -2.23 -7.41 1.70
C SER A 289 -2.91 -7.88 2.99
N ARG A 290 -3.06 -6.98 3.94
CA ARG A 290 -3.88 -7.24 5.16
C ARG A 290 -5.30 -6.71 5.01
N GLY A 291 -5.62 -6.01 3.94
CA GLY A 291 -6.95 -5.46 3.67
C GLY A 291 -7.75 -6.26 2.63
N ASN A 292 -7.07 -6.96 1.72
CA ASN A 292 -7.71 -7.68 0.62
C ASN A 292 -6.90 -8.93 0.24
N ARG A 293 -7.32 -9.60 -0.83
CA ARG A 293 -6.70 -10.84 -1.35
C ARG A 293 -5.29 -10.57 -1.84
N ALA A 294 -4.34 -11.40 -1.44
CA ALA A 294 -3.00 -11.43 -2.00
C ALA A 294 -2.97 -12.20 -3.34
N GLY A 295 -1.89 -12.04 -4.10
CA GLY A 295 -1.66 -12.73 -5.38
C GLY A 295 -2.33 -12.06 -6.58
N GLN A 296 -2.98 -10.91 -6.42
CA GLN A 296 -3.57 -10.16 -7.52
C GLN A 296 -2.50 -9.45 -8.33
N SER A 297 -2.58 -9.55 -9.66
CA SER A 297 -1.69 -8.85 -10.59
C SER A 297 -2.50 -8.02 -11.58
N PHE A 298 -1.96 -6.88 -11.98
CA PHE A 298 -2.53 -5.95 -12.96
C PHE A 298 -1.42 -5.12 -13.60
N GLU A 299 -1.75 -4.34 -14.62
CA GLU A 299 -0.77 -3.56 -15.38
C GLU A 299 -0.95 -2.06 -15.19
N LEU A 300 0.16 -1.38 -14.94
CA LEU A 300 0.26 0.08 -14.95
C LEU A 300 1.12 0.51 -16.13
N LEU A 301 0.70 1.56 -16.84
CA LEU A 301 1.44 2.10 -17.96
C LEU A 301 2.44 3.15 -17.48
N TYR A 302 3.71 2.95 -17.77
CA TYR A 302 4.83 3.78 -17.35
C TYR A 302 5.53 4.42 -18.53
N THR A 303 5.85 5.70 -18.40
CA THR A 303 6.72 6.44 -19.31
C THR A 303 7.96 6.90 -18.59
N GLN A 304 9.12 6.87 -19.25
CA GLN A 304 10.37 7.31 -18.62
C GLN A 304 10.37 8.80 -18.27
N GLU A 305 9.66 9.61 -19.06
CA GLU A 305 9.60 11.05 -18.88
C GLU A 305 8.68 11.45 -17.73
N TYR A 306 7.44 10.97 -17.72
CA TYR A 306 6.39 11.43 -16.79
C TYR A 306 6.01 10.42 -15.72
N GLY A 307 6.68 9.27 -15.66
CA GLY A 307 6.33 8.21 -14.72
C GLY A 307 5.07 7.45 -15.12
N PHE A 308 4.29 7.03 -14.13
CA PHE A 308 3.05 6.28 -14.36
C PHE A 308 1.93 7.19 -14.89
N ASN A 309 1.34 6.77 -16.00
CA ASN A 309 0.18 7.43 -16.58
C ASN A 309 -1.10 6.77 -16.07
N THR A 310 -1.68 7.33 -14.99
CA THR A 310 -2.83 6.72 -14.32
C THR A 310 -4.10 6.72 -15.17
N PRO A 311 -4.44 7.77 -15.96
CA PRO A 311 -5.58 7.71 -16.88
C PRO A 311 -5.45 6.61 -17.93
N MET A 312 -4.27 6.46 -18.54
CA MET A 312 -4.04 5.40 -19.54
C MET A 312 -4.02 4.02 -18.91
N SER A 313 -3.50 3.87 -17.70
CA SER A 313 -3.57 2.60 -16.94
C SER A 313 -5.03 2.19 -16.70
N LYS A 314 -5.87 3.11 -16.27
CA LYS A 314 -7.31 2.91 -16.09
C LYS A 314 -8.01 2.59 -17.41
N PHE A 315 -7.64 3.26 -18.49
CA PHE A 315 -8.16 2.96 -19.83
C PHE A 315 -7.79 1.55 -20.29
N ASN A 316 -6.54 1.13 -20.10
CA ASN A 316 -6.10 -0.22 -20.43
C ASN A 316 -6.85 -1.28 -19.61
N MET A 317 -7.03 -1.06 -18.31
CA MET A 317 -7.87 -1.89 -17.44
C MET A 317 -9.29 -2.01 -17.99
N ALA A 318 -9.96 -0.88 -18.26
CA ALA A 318 -11.32 -0.82 -18.76
C ALA A 318 -11.49 -1.54 -20.11
N LYS A 319 -10.52 -1.40 -21.00
CA LYS A 319 -10.49 -2.07 -22.29
C LYS A 319 -10.31 -3.58 -22.17
N ASN A 320 -9.39 -4.02 -21.31
CA ASN A 320 -9.15 -5.45 -21.06
C ASN A 320 -10.35 -6.14 -20.41
N ALA A 321 -11.14 -5.39 -19.65
CA ALA A 321 -12.35 -5.88 -18.99
C ALA A 321 -13.63 -5.74 -19.85
N GLY A 322 -13.53 -5.19 -21.08
CA GLY A 322 -14.69 -5.03 -21.96
C GLY A 322 -15.63 -3.87 -21.60
N VAL A 323 -15.22 -2.96 -20.69
CA VAL A 323 -15.95 -1.71 -20.40
C VAL A 323 -15.84 -0.72 -21.56
N VAL A 324 -14.69 -0.70 -22.23
CA VAL A 324 -14.46 0.02 -23.46
C VAL A 324 -14.55 -0.96 -24.61
N GLU A 325 -15.52 -0.77 -25.49
CA GLU A 325 -15.81 -1.67 -26.60
C GLU A 325 -15.32 -1.12 -27.94
N GLY A 326 -15.05 -2.01 -28.87
CA GLY A 326 -14.60 -1.69 -30.24
C GLY A 326 -13.12 -1.88 -30.48
N THR A 327 -12.70 -1.69 -31.71
CA THR A 327 -11.30 -1.88 -32.16
C THR A 327 -10.68 -0.58 -32.65
N THR A 328 -11.15 -0.05 -33.79
CA THR A 328 -10.69 1.20 -34.37
C THR A 328 -11.42 2.41 -33.79
N TYR A 329 -12.73 2.28 -33.69
CA TYR A 329 -13.60 3.25 -33.03
C TYR A 329 -14.14 2.63 -31.76
N LEU A 330 -13.98 3.35 -30.68
CA LEU A 330 -14.30 2.89 -29.33
C LEU A 330 -15.57 3.55 -28.83
N THR A 331 -16.28 2.85 -27.99
CA THR A 331 -17.48 3.32 -27.27
C THR A 331 -17.36 3.03 -25.79
N ILE A 332 -17.99 3.84 -24.97
CA ILE A 332 -18.15 3.64 -23.53
C ILE A 332 -19.61 3.89 -23.14
N PRO A 333 -20.15 3.22 -22.13
CA PRO A 333 -21.46 3.52 -21.60
C PRO A 333 -21.58 4.99 -21.15
N GLY A 334 -22.69 5.64 -21.49
CA GLY A 334 -22.99 7.01 -21.09
C GLY A 334 -22.27 8.11 -21.89
N TYR A 335 -21.66 7.76 -23.03
CA TYR A 335 -21.11 8.73 -23.98
C TYR A 335 -21.44 8.31 -25.43
N ASP A 336 -22.23 9.10 -26.12
CA ASP A 336 -22.81 8.75 -27.44
C ASP A 336 -21.83 8.83 -28.60
N LYS A 337 -20.70 9.53 -28.44
CA LYS A 337 -19.71 9.72 -29.52
C LYS A 337 -18.67 8.61 -29.50
N LYS A 338 -18.30 8.14 -30.69
CA LYS A 338 -17.17 7.22 -30.87
C LYS A 338 -15.85 7.99 -30.83
N PHE A 339 -14.80 7.34 -30.29
CA PHE A 339 -13.46 7.94 -30.21
C PHE A 339 -12.40 6.88 -30.58
N ARG A 340 -11.16 7.34 -30.80
CA ARG A 340 -10.00 6.46 -31.08
C ARG A 340 -9.10 6.35 -29.84
N ASN A 341 -8.30 5.28 -29.76
CA ASN A 341 -7.30 5.13 -28.69
C ASN A 341 -6.42 6.38 -28.53
N SER A 342 -6.00 6.99 -29.65
CA SER A 342 -5.14 8.19 -29.63
C SER A 342 -5.81 9.47 -29.11
N GLU A 343 -7.13 9.50 -29.05
CA GLU A 343 -7.93 10.67 -28.61
C GLU A 343 -8.26 10.58 -27.12
N PHE A 344 -8.07 9.43 -26.50
CA PHE A 344 -8.51 9.19 -25.11
C PHE A 344 -7.93 10.20 -24.12
N ILE A 345 -6.62 10.43 -24.12
CA ILE A 345 -5.96 11.31 -23.16
C ILE A 345 -6.48 12.74 -23.27
N GLU A 346 -6.64 13.26 -24.49
CA GLU A 346 -7.17 14.59 -24.74
C GLU A 346 -8.62 14.70 -24.28
N LEU A 347 -9.46 13.73 -24.66
CA LEU A 347 -10.85 13.68 -24.21
C LEU A 347 -10.97 13.58 -22.68
N TYR A 348 -10.17 12.72 -22.06
CA TYR A 348 -10.21 12.56 -20.59
C TYR A 348 -9.77 13.81 -19.84
N LYS A 349 -8.82 14.57 -20.40
CA LYS A 349 -8.31 15.80 -19.81
C LYS A 349 -9.25 16.99 -20.04
N ASP A 350 -9.72 17.17 -21.27
CA ASP A 350 -10.33 18.43 -21.71
C ASP A 350 -11.87 18.36 -21.84
N ASN A 351 -12.45 17.14 -21.88
CA ASN A 351 -13.90 16.95 -21.97
C ASN A 351 -14.48 16.39 -20.68
N LYS A 352 -15.13 17.25 -19.89
CA LYS A 352 -15.72 16.87 -18.59
C LYS A 352 -16.82 15.81 -18.69
N GLU A 353 -17.64 15.84 -19.75
CA GLU A 353 -18.71 14.88 -20.00
C GLU A 353 -18.11 13.49 -20.27
N PHE A 354 -17.14 13.41 -21.16
CA PHE A 354 -16.42 12.17 -21.45
C PHE A 354 -15.77 11.58 -20.20
N LYS A 355 -15.05 12.42 -19.44
CA LYS A 355 -14.40 12.01 -18.20
C LYS A 355 -15.39 11.42 -17.20
N LEU A 356 -16.51 12.08 -16.98
CA LEU A 356 -17.55 11.63 -16.06
C LEU A 356 -18.17 10.30 -16.53
N ALA A 357 -18.47 10.19 -17.82
CA ALA A 357 -19.02 8.96 -18.41
C ALA A 357 -18.04 7.80 -18.25
N PHE A 358 -16.76 8.01 -18.55
CA PHE A 358 -15.71 7.00 -18.43
C PHE A 358 -15.51 6.57 -16.96
N ASP A 359 -15.42 7.52 -16.04
CA ASP A 359 -15.26 7.23 -14.61
C ASP A 359 -16.45 6.44 -14.06
N ASN A 360 -17.68 6.80 -14.45
CA ASN A 360 -18.89 6.07 -14.09
C ASN A 360 -18.95 4.66 -14.71
N ALA A 361 -18.55 4.50 -15.98
CA ALA A 361 -18.48 3.21 -16.62
C ALA A 361 -17.46 2.24 -15.97
N CYS A 362 -16.36 2.78 -15.48
CA CYS A 362 -15.33 2.00 -14.77
C CYS A 362 -15.73 1.64 -13.33
N LYS A 363 -16.62 2.38 -12.70
CA LYS A 363 -16.94 2.23 -11.28
C LYS A 363 -17.40 0.83 -10.88
N PRO A 364 -18.35 0.17 -11.56
CA PRO A 364 -18.77 -1.20 -11.21
C PRO A 364 -17.62 -2.21 -11.28
N LEU A 365 -16.75 -2.08 -12.28
CA LEU A 365 -15.58 -2.93 -12.41
C LEU A 365 -14.61 -2.74 -11.24
N LEU A 366 -14.29 -1.50 -10.88
CA LEU A 366 -13.43 -1.19 -9.75
C LEU A 366 -14.02 -1.72 -8.44
N GLU A 367 -15.29 -1.49 -8.19
CA GLU A 367 -15.98 -1.98 -6.99
C GLU A 367 -15.97 -3.51 -6.88
N SER A 368 -15.96 -4.24 -8.01
CA SER A 368 -15.85 -5.71 -8.01
C SER A 368 -14.50 -6.23 -7.48
N TYR A 369 -13.47 -5.41 -7.42
CA TYR A 369 -12.16 -5.76 -6.87
C TYR A 369 -12.11 -5.68 -5.34
N LEU A 370 -13.05 -4.99 -4.69
CA LEU A 370 -13.08 -4.87 -3.23
C LEU A 370 -13.31 -6.24 -2.58
N SER A 371 -12.65 -6.50 -1.46
CA SER A 371 -13.01 -7.63 -0.61
C SER A 371 -14.24 -7.30 0.24
N GLY A 372 -15.01 -8.33 0.63
CA GLY A 372 -16.26 -8.14 1.36
C GLY A 372 -17.47 -7.85 0.48
N VAL A 373 -17.29 -7.73 -0.84
CA VAL A 373 -18.39 -7.81 -1.82
C VAL A 373 -18.77 -9.29 -1.90
N GLY A 374 -19.77 -9.69 -1.12
CA GLY A 374 -20.23 -11.07 -1.09
C GLY A 374 -20.82 -11.48 -2.44
N SER A 375 -20.29 -12.54 -3.05
CA SER A 375 -21.12 -13.41 -3.87
C SER A 375 -22.12 -14.05 -2.91
N GLY A 376 -23.43 -14.09 -3.27
CA GLY A 376 -24.50 -14.63 -2.42
C GLY A 376 -24.34 -16.11 -1.99
N ASP A 377 -23.25 -16.76 -2.41
CA ASP A 377 -22.90 -18.16 -2.14
C ASP A 377 -21.70 -18.32 -1.18
N GLN A 378 -21.48 -17.35 -0.28
CA GLN A 378 -20.50 -17.58 0.78
C GLN A 378 -21.00 -18.72 1.67
N VAL A 379 -20.37 -19.87 1.53
CA VAL A 379 -20.46 -20.96 2.51
C VAL A 379 -20.02 -20.33 3.84
N LYS A 380 -20.95 -20.16 4.77
CA LYS A 380 -20.63 -19.71 6.12
C LYS A 380 -19.85 -20.83 6.78
N PHE A 381 -18.53 -20.69 6.83
CA PHE A 381 -17.64 -21.58 7.62
C PHE A 381 -17.64 -21.21 9.11
N ALA A 382 -18.47 -20.25 9.50
CA ALA A 382 -18.63 -19.92 10.92
C ALA A 382 -19.45 -21.02 11.58
N ILE A 383 -18.92 -21.58 12.66
CA ILE A 383 -19.67 -22.48 13.55
C ILE A 383 -20.91 -21.72 14.00
N THR A 384 -22.08 -22.31 13.80
CA THR A 384 -23.36 -21.71 14.21
C THR A 384 -23.52 -21.77 15.72
N ASP A 385 -24.38 -20.92 16.29
CA ASP A 385 -24.69 -20.95 17.73
C ASP A 385 -25.24 -22.33 18.16
N ASP A 386 -25.97 -23.02 17.28
CA ASP A 386 -26.44 -24.39 17.52
C ASP A 386 -25.31 -25.40 17.60
N GLU A 387 -24.32 -25.33 16.71
CA GLU A 387 -23.14 -26.18 16.73
C GLU A 387 -22.26 -25.90 17.97
N ILE A 388 -22.15 -24.62 18.39
CA ILE A 388 -21.45 -24.25 19.63
C ILE A 388 -22.18 -24.85 20.84
N ASN A 389 -23.50 -24.73 20.88
CA ASN A 389 -24.32 -25.29 21.96
C ASN A 389 -24.22 -26.83 21.99
N ASP A 390 -24.17 -27.48 20.84
CA ASP A 390 -23.97 -28.93 20.75
C ASP A 390 -22.60 -29.36 21.27
N ILE A 391 -21.55 -28.61 20.98
CA ILE A 391 -20.18 -28.85 21.50
C ILE A 391 -20.19 -28.69 23.03
N ILE A 392 -20.72 -27.57 23.53
CA ILE A 392 -20.79 -27.30 24.98
C ILE A 392 -21.59 -28.39 25.70
N ASN A 393 -22.71 -28.79 25.16
CA ASN A 393 -23.58 -29.81 25.78
C ASN A 393 -22.99 -31.25 25.71
N LYS A 394 -22.07 -31.52 24.75
CA LYS A 394 -21.34 -32.80 24.71
C LYS A 394 -20.30 -32.93 25.82
N ASP A 395 -19.69 -31.82 26.20
CA ASP A 395 -18.61 -31.80 27.21
C ASP A 395 -19.14 -31.64 28.65
N LEU A 396 -20.46 -31.45 28.84
CA LEU A 396 -21.07 -31.38 30.17
C LEU A 396 -21.14 -32.79 30.81
N PRO A 397 -20.83 -32.89 32.12
CA PRO A 397 -21.02 -34.16 32.86
C PRO A 397 -22.48 -34.61 32.80
N GLU A 398 -22.71 -35.93 32.79
CA GLU A 398 -24.03 -36.56 32.65
C GLU A 398 -25.05 -36.10 33.72
N GLU A 399 -24.58 -35.65 34.87
CA GLU A 399 -25.43 -35.14 35.97
C GLU A 399 -26.06 -33.76 35.65
N GLU A 400 -25.39 -32.91 34.90
CA GLU A 400 -25.96 -31.59 34.48
C GLU A 400 -26.88 -31.69 33.26
N LYS A 401 -26.77 -32.72 32.46
CA LYS A 401 -27.67 -32.99 31.31
C LYS A 401 -29.12 -33.33 31.74
N LYS A 402 -29.31 -33.81 32.97
CA LYS A 402 -30.64 -34.14 33.50
C LYS A 402 -31.38 -33.00 34.15
N SER A 403 -30.72 -31.89 34.49
CA SER A 403 -31.35 -30.70 35.11
C SER A 403 -31.91 -29.69 34.11
N LYS A 404 -31.66 -29.85 32.80
CA LYS A 404 -32.10 -28.92 31.74
C LYS A 404 -33.21 -29.55 30.82
N LYS A 405 -33.74 -30.69 31.18
CA LYS A 405 -35.00 -31.24 30.65
C LYS A 405 -36.12 -31.03 31.66
#